data_85bffa21d1ff756564f08e96cc8df4ca
#
_entry.id   85bffa21d1ff756564f08e96cc8df4ca
#
_cell.length_a   1.000
_cell.length_b   1.000
_cell.length_c   1.000
_cell.angle_alpha   90.00
_cell.angle_beta   90.00
_cell.angle_gamma   90.00
#
_symmetry.space_group_name_H-M   'P 1'
#
loop_
_entity.id
_entity.type
_entity.pdbx_description
1 polymer ?
#
loop_
_entity_poly.entity_id
_entity_poly.type
_entity_poly.pdbx_seq_one_letter_code
_entity_poly.pdbx_strand_id
1 'polypeptide(L)'
;MLNFFDENSAYENHVLFTNGAGHSLTYKDWYTHSRNLEEKLSSPTRQLAAIICHNTIGSALSYLCCLQNRIVPLLIDHDMDIELRQRLLSIYKPNYIFKPVDDEVEPLYTLNGYGVYQANDIAHNIHSDLALLLTTSGSTGSPKLVRQSYTNIQSNAASIAQYLKITAQDHPISSLPMHYTFGLSVINSHVLCGACECLTEATVFDKEFWNICQNDEITSIAGVPFTYECLKRIGFMAMDLPKLTLMIQAGGHLSTRLQKEYLEFAHKTEKRFIVMYGQT
;
A
#
# COMPACT_ATOMS: atom_id res chain seq x y z
N MET A 1 2.09 11.08 20.10
CA MET A 1 1.46 11.07 18.76
C MET A 1 1.08 9.63 18.50
N LEU A 2 -0.17 9.34 18.09
CA LEU A 2 -0.58 7.99 17.73
C LEU A 2 0.18 7.54 16.48
N ASN A 3 0.52 6.25 16.40
CA ASN A 3 1.06 5.70 15.15
C ASN A 3 -0.08 5.56 14.13
N PHE A 4 0.27 5.52 12.83
CA PHE A 4 -0.76 5.39 11.78
C PHE A 4 -1.52 4.05 11.83
N PHE A 5 -0.96 3.06 12.52
CA PHE A 5 -1.55 1.73 12.70
C PHE A 5 -2.26 1.55 14.05
N ASP A 6 -2.36 2.62 14.87
CA ASP A 6 -3.15 2.60 16.11
C ASP A 6 -4.59 3.08 15.83
N GLU A 7 -5.55 2.63 16.64
CA GLU A 7 -6.93 3.11 16.53
C GLU A 7 -7.01 4.61 16.83
N ASN A 8 -7.65 5.35 15.95
CA ASN A 8 -7.90 6.78 16.11
C ASN A 8 -9.40 7.09 15.96
N SER A 9 -10.06 7.35 17.09
CA SER A 9 -11.50 7.62 17.12
C SER A 9 -11.92 8.86 16.30
N ALA A 10 -10.99 9.79 16.05
CA ALA A 10 -11.27 10.94 15.21
C ALA A 10 -11.58 10.58 13.74
N TYR A 11 -11.10 9.42 13.28
CA TYR A 11 -11.26 8.98 11.90
C TYR A 11 -12.18 7.76 11.74
N GLU A 12 -12.73 7.20 12.81
CA GLU A 12 -13.45 5.91 12.74
C GLU A 12 -14.57 5.88 11.68
N ASN A 13 -15.25 7.00 11.45
CA ASN A 13 -16.32 7.10 10.47
C ASN A 13 -15.86 7.57 9.09
N HIS A 14 -14.57 7.84 8.89
CA HIS A 14 -14.02 8.14 7.58
C HIS A 14 -13.93 6.87 6.74
N VAL A 15 -14.07 7.02 5.44
CA VAL A 15 -13.73 5.95 4.49
C VAL A 15 -12.22 5.79 4.47
N LEU A 16 -11.74 4.57 4.66
CA LEU A 16 -10.31 4.22 4.61
C LEU A 16 -9.90 3.85 3.19
N PHE A 17 -10.66 2.94 2.58
CA PHE A 17 -10.38 2.45 1.22
C PHE A 17 -11.64 2.43 0.36
N THR A 18 -11.46 2.69 -0.94
CA THR A 18 -12.43 2.41 -2.01
C THR A 18 -11.78 1.54 -3.08
N ASN A 19 -12.58 0.95 -3.99
CA ASN A 19 -12.07 0.19 -5.13
C ASN A 19 -12.48 0.78 -6.48
N GLY A 20 -13.07 1.97 -6.50
CA GLY A 20 -13.55 2.60 -7.72
C GLY A 20 -14.80 1.95 -8.35
N ALA A 21 -15.27 0.83 -7.80
CA ALA A 21 -16.47 0.09 -8.24
C ALA A 21 -17.64 0.19 -7.27
N GLY A 22 -17.60 1.19 -6.36
CA GLY A 22 -18.66 1.46 -5.38
C GLY A 22 -18.54 0.68 -4.07
N HIS A 23 -17.50 -0.13 -3.89
CA HIS A 23 -17.22 -0.76 -2.60
C HIS A 23 -16.27 0.12 -1.77
N SER A 24 -16.59 0.30 -0.49
CA SER A 24 -15.78 1.07 0.45
C SER A 24 -15.67 0.37 1.79
N LEU A 25 -14.62 0.69 2.53
CA LEU A 25 -14.32 0.21 3.86
C LEU A 25 -13.92 1.40 4.74
N THR A 26 -14.50 1.50 5.95
CA THR A 26 -14.20 2.57 6.90
C THR A 26 -13.02 2.23 7.81
N TYR A 27 -12.47 3.23 8.50
CA TYR A 27 -11.50 3.00 9.58
C TYR A 27 -12.10 2.13 10.70
N LYS A 28 -13.37 2.29 11.03
CA LYS A 28 -14.08 1.46 12.00
C LYS A 28 -14.16 -0.01 11.58
N ASP A 29 -14.37 -0.27 10.30
CA ASP A 29 -14.36 -1.63 9.76
C ASP A 29 -12.97 -2.26 9.91
N TRP A 30 -11.89 -1.50 9.60
CA TRP A 30 -10.53 -1.95 9.84
C TRP A 30 -10.30 -2.32 11.32
N TYR A 31 -10.65 -1.44 12.25
CA TYR A 31 -10.48 -1.72 13.69
C TYR A 31 -11.27 -2.94 14.13
N THR A 32 -12.47 -3.15 13.58
CA THR A 32 -13.29 -4.33 13.84
C THR A 32 -12.62 -5.60 13.32
N HIS A 33 -12.14 -5.57 12.06
CA HIS A 33 -11.41 -6.70 11.48
C HIS A 33 -10.13 -7.01 12.26
N SER A 34 -9.42 -6.00 12.72
CA SER A 34 -8.18 -6.17 13.49
C SER A 34 -8.43 -6.86 14.83
N ARG A 35 -9.47 -6.46 15.58
CA ARG A 35 -9.86 -7.13 16.83
C ARG A 35 -10.30 -8.58 16.61
N ASN A 36 -11.13 -8.82 15.60
CA ASN A 36 -11.55 -10.18 15.26
C ASN A 36 -10.38 -11.07 14.86
N LEU A 37 -9.40 -10.51 14.15
CA LEU A 37 -8.17 -11.21 13.76
C LEU A 37 -7.33 -11.56 15.00
N GLU A 38 -7.17 -10.63 15.95
CA GLU A 38 -6.47 -10.85 17.21
C GLU A 38 -7.06 -12.04 17.99
N GLU A 39 -8.38 -12.08 18.11
CA GLU A 39 -9.09 -13.19 18.77
C GLU A 39 -8.83 -14.54 18.10
N LYS A 40 -8.75 -14.55 16.75
CA LYS A 40 -8.53 -15.79 15.97
C LYS A 40 -7.08 -16.25 15.96
N LEU A 41 -6.12 -15.32 15.98
CA LEU A 41 -4.69 -15.61 15.84
C LEU A 41 -3.90 -15.39 17.14
N SER A 42 -4.58 -15.37 18.29
CA SER A 42 -3.93 -15.17 19.60
C SER A 42 -2.78 -16.14 19.82
N SER A 43 -1.59 -15.60 20.10
CA SER A 43 -0.36 -16.37 20.31
C SER A 43 0.51 -15.73 21.41
N PRO A 44 1.18 -16.54 22.23
CA PRO A 44 2.10 -16.03 23.24
C PRO A 44 3.38 -15.42 22.66
N THR A 45 3.67 -15.70 21.39
CA THR A 45 4.86 -15.18 20.68
C THR A 45 4.45 -14.39 19.46
N ARG A 46 5.32 -13.44 19.05
CA ARG A 46 5.11 -12.69 17.82
C ARG A 46 5.12 -13.61 16.61
N GLN A 47 4.20 -13.35 15.70
CA GLN A 47 3.98 -14.15 14.49
C GLN A 47 4.54 -13.46 13.25
N LEU A 48 4.92 -14.28 12.26
CA LEU A 48 5.28 -13.85 10.92
C LEU A 48 4.16 -14.23 9.95
N ALA A 49 3.73 -13.30 9.11
CA ALA A 49 2.75 -13.55 8.06
C ALA A 49 3.32 -13.22 6.69
N ALA A 50 3.03 -14.03 5.68
CA ALA A 50 3.23 -13.66 4.28
C ALA A 50 1.94 -13.10 3.73
N ILE A 51 1.97 -11.94 3.05
CA ILE A 51 0.84 -11.36 2.34
C ILE A 51 1.15 -11.39 0.85
N ILE A 52 0.32 -12.11 0.09
CA ILE A 52 0.39 -12.10 -1.38
C ILE A 52 -0.31 -10.83 -1.85
N CYS A 53 0.46 -9.84 -2.27
CA CYS A 53 0.00 -8.48 -2.45
C CYS A 53 -0.62 -8.24 -3.81
N HIS A 54 -1.85 -7.76 -3.80
CA HIS A 54 -2.55 -7.09 -4.90
C HIS A 54 -2.90 -5.66 -4.49
N ASN A 55 -3.19 -4.77 -5.42
CA ASN A 55 -3.69 -3.44 -5.09
C ASN A 55 -5.19 -3.46 -4.79
N THR A 56 -5.59 -4.23 -3.78
CA THR A 56 -6.98 -4.45 -3.37
C THR A 56 -7.20 -4.12 -1.90
N ILE A 57 -8.44 -3.84 -1.54
CA ILE A 57 -8.83 -3.54 -0.14
C ILE A 57 -8.41 -4.67 0.80
N GLY A 58 -8.67 -5.93 0.43
CA GLY A 58 -8.32 -7.07 1.28
C GLY A 58 -6.82 -7.19 1.55
N SER A 59 -5.98 -6.89 0.56
CA SER A 59 -4.52 -6.90 0.71
C SER A 59 -4.03 -5.79 1.64
N ALA A 60 -4.47 -4.55 1.41
CA ALA A 60 -4.08 -3.40 2.24
C ALA A 60 -4.62 -3.52 3.67
N LEU A 61 -5.86 -4.01 3.84
CA LEU A 61 -6.46 -4.30 5.13
C LEU A 61 -5.66 -5.37 5.89
N SER A 62 -5.24 -6.44 5.20
CA SER A 62 -4.38 -7.49 5.77
C SER A 62 -3.08 -6.92 6.35
N TYR A 63 -2.45 -6.01 5.61
CA TYR A 63 -1.25 -5.31 6.05
C TYR A 63 -1.49 -4.49 7.32
N LEU A 64 -2.53 -3.65 7.34
CA LEU A 64 -2.85 -2.80 8.48
C LEU A 64 -3.23 -3.62 9.71
N CYS A 65 -4.02 -4.69 9.55
CA CYS A 65 -4.37 -5.61 10.64
C CYS A 65 -3.13 -6.32 11.20
N CYS A 66 -2.18 -6.74 10.36
CA CYS A 66 -0.92 -7.31 10.82
C CYS A 66 -0.13 -6.32 11.67
N LEU A 67 0.02 -5.06 11.23
CA LEU A 67 0.75 -4.04 11.99
C LEU A 67 0.11 -3.78 13.35
N GLN A 68 -1.21 -3.61 13.40
CA GLN A 68 -1.96 -3.32 14.61
C GLN A 68 -1.84 -4.47 15.63
N ASN A 69 -1.88 -5.72 15.16
CA ASN A 69 -1.76 -6.92 15.99
C ASN A 69 -0.31 -7.36 16.23
N ARG A 70 0.67 -6.54 15.89
CA ARG A 70 2.10 -6.86 16.05
C ARG A 70 2.55 -8.15 15.36
N ILE A 71 1.80 -8.60 14.35
CA ILE A 71 2.21 -9.65 13.41
C ILE A 71 3.14 -9.00 12.38
N VAL A 72 4.27 -9.61 12.06
CA VAL A 72 5.21 -9.05 11.08
C VAL A 72 4.79 -9.48 9.68
N PRO A 73 4.31 -8.58 8.80
CA PRO A 73 4.02 -8.93 7.41
C PRO A 73 5.31 -9.01 6.59
N LEU A 74 5.42 -10.06 5.79
CA LEU A 74 6.32 -10.19 4.65
C LEU A 74 5.50 -9.93 3.40
N LEU A 75 5.73 -8.80 2.73
CA LEU A 75 5.00 -8.44 1.52
C LEU A 75 5.62 -9.11 0.30
N ILE A 76 4.82 -9.89 -0.41
CA ILE A 76 5.21 -10.67 -1.58
C ILE A 76 4.39 -10.23 -2.78
N ASP A 77 5.05 -9.93 -3.88
CA ASP A 77 4.42 -9.66 -5.16
C ASP A 77 3.59 -10.87 -5.61
N HIS A 78 2.33 -10.67 -6.00
CA HIS A 78 1.49 -11.73 -6.53
C HIS A 78 2.02 -12.30 -7.85
N ASP A 79 2.74 -11.48 -8.64
CA ASP A 79 3.40 -11.87 -9.89
C ASP A 79 4.81 -12.44 -9.70
N MET A 80 5.27 -12.56 -8.43
CA MET A 80 6.58 -13.15 -8.16
C MET A 80 6.65 -14.57 -8.71
N ASP A 81 7.79 -14.89 -9.36
CA ASP A 81 8.09 -16.25 -9.82
C ASP A 81 7.76 -17.30 -8.74
N ILE A 82 7.08 -18.37 -9.14
CA ILE A 82 6.55 -19.36 -8.20
C ILE A 82 7.64 -20.08 -7.42
N GLU A 83 8.80 -20.38 -8.04
CA GLU A 83 9.91 -21.06 -7.36
C GLU A 83 10.57 -20.13 -6.35
N LEU A 84 10.75 -18.85 -6.71
CA LEU A 84 11.26 -17.82 -5.81
C LEU A 84 10.33 -17.62 -4.63
N ARG A 85 9.03 -17.54 -4.85
CA ARG A 85 8.02 -17.44 -3.79
C ARG A 85 8.03 -18.63 -2.86
N GLN A 86 8.04 -19.84 -3.40
CA GLN A 86 8.15 -21.07 -2.61
C GLN A 86 9.44 -21.12 -1.79
N ARG A 87 10.55 -20.69 -2.38
CA ARG A 87 11.83 -20.60 -1.68
C ARG A 87 11.78 -19.59 -0.53
N LEU A 88 11.18 -18.42 -0.72
CA LEU A 88 10.96 -17.44 0.35
C LEU A 88 10.15 -18.05 1.49
N LEU A 89 9.00 -18.65 1.17
CA LEU A 89 8.13 -19.27 2.16
C LEU A 89 8.82 -20.41 2.90
N SER A 90 9.66 -21.21 2.22
CA SER A 90 10.41 -22.31 2.86
C SER A 90 11.53 -21.84 3.80
N ILE A 91 12.16 -20.70 3.50
CA ILE A 91 13.23 -20.11 4.32
C ILE A 91 12.65 -19.41 5.55
N TYR A 92 11.65 -18.53 5.33
CA TYR A 92 11.11 -17.68 6.39
C TYR A 92 10.00 -18.36 7.20
N LYS A 93 9.37 -19.41 6.65
CA LYS A 93 8.35 -20.26 7.31
C LYS A 93 7.30 -19.43 8.05
N PRO A 94 6.56 -18.52 7.36
CA PRO A 94 5.57 -17.71 8.03
C PRO A 94 4.52 -18.59 8.73
N ASN A 95 3.99 -18.10 9.86
CA ASN A 95 2.92 -18.78 10.58
C ASN A 95 1.63 -18.75 9.76
N TYR A 96 1.38 -17.64 9.08
CA TYR A 96 0.16 -17.42 8.30
C TYR A 96 0.48 -16.96 6.89
N ILE A 97 -0.43 -17.30 5.95
CA ILE A 97 -0.45 -16.75 4.59
C ILE A 97 -1.78 -16.04 4.40
N PHE A 98 -1.71 -14.76 4.00
CA PHE A 98 -2.84 -13.95 3.59
C PHE A 98 -2.85 -13.89 2.06
N LYS A 99 -3.92 -14.35 1.44
CA LYS A 99 -4.08 -14.37 -0.02
C LYS A 99 -5.54 -14.23 -0.39
N PRO A 100 -5.89 -13.90 -1.64
CA PRO A 100 -7.28 -13.96 -2.10
C PRO A 100 -7.93 -15.31 -1.72
N VAL A 101 -9.19 -15.25 -1.30
CA VAL A 101 -9.96 -16.48 -0.97
C VAL A 101 -10.05 -17.34 -2.22
N ASP A 102 -9.77 -18.62 -2.07
CA ASP A 102 -10.02 -19.66 -3.05
C ASP A 102 -10.98 -20.71 -2.46
N ASP A 103 -11.60 -21.49 -3.32
CA ASP A 103 -12.58 -22.51 -2.92
C ASP A 103 -11.92 -23.83 -2.45
N GLU A 104 -10.59 -23.91 -2.44
CA GLU A 104 -9.88 -25.15 -2.13
C GLU A 104 -9.72 -25.41 -0.62
N VAL A 105 -9.52 -24.33 0.15
CA VAL A 105 -9.24 -24.42 1.59
C VAL A 105 -10.04 -23.38 2.35
N GLU A 106 -10.73 -23.76 3.41
CA GLU A 106 -11.44 -22.84 4.28
C GLU A 106 -10.45 -21.99 5.09
N PRO A 107 -10.52 -20.64 5.04
CA PRO A 107 -9.64 -19.77 5.79
C PRO A 107 -10.04 -19.72 7.29
N LEU A 108 -9.06 -19.48 8.16
CA LEU A 108 -9.29 -19.21 9.58
C LEU A 108 -10.12 -17.94 9.80
N TYR A 109 -9.94 -16.96 8.94
CA TYR A 109 -10.63 -15.68 8.92
C TYR A 109 -10.62 -15.06 7.53
N THR A 110 -11.61 -14.23 7.23
CA THR A 110 -11.70 -13.53 5.94
C THR A 110 -11.67 -12.01 6.13
N LEU A 111 -10.82 -11.33 5.36
CA LEU A 111 -10.59 -9.89 5.35
C LEU A 111 -10.91 -9.33 3.97
N ASN A 112 -12.13 -8.92 3.72
CA ASN A 112 -12.53 -8.27 2.47
C ASN A 112 -12.02 -9.01 1.20
N GLY A 113 -12.36 -10.29 1.08
CA GLY A 113 -11.93 -11.15 -0.05
C GLY A 113 -10.55 -11.79 0.11
N TYR A 114 -9.82 -11.49 1.20
CA TYR A 114 -8.59 -12.18 1.56
C TYR A 114 -8.85 -13.21 2.66
N GLY A 115 -8.36 -14.42 2.46
CA GLY A 115 -8.34 -15.49 3.46
C GLY A 115 -7.03 -15.50 4.24
N VAL A 116 -7.12 -15.82 5.52
CA VAL A 116 -5.99 -16.07 6.43
C VAL A 116 -5.85 -17.57 6.61
N TYR A 117 -4.72 -18.12 6.24
CA TYR A 117 -4.47 -19.56 6.27
C TYR A 117 -3.29 -19.89 7.19
N GLN A 118 -3.44 -20.92 8.03
CA GLN A 118 -2.33 -21.47 8.82
C GLN A 118 -1.31 -22.11 7.88
N ALA A 119 -0.05 -21.70 7.98
CA ALA A 119 1.04 -22.26 7.17
C ALA A 119 2.03 -23.06 7.99
N ASN A 120 2.45 -22.55 9.15
CA ASN A 120 3.39 -23.23 10.05
C ASN A 120 3.04 -22.93 11.51
N ASP A 121 3.35 -23.87 12.39
CA ASP A 121 3.28 -23.70 13.85
C ASP A 121 4.72 -23.65 14.41
N ILE A 122 5.41 -22.56 14.13
CA ILE A 122 6.81 -22.36 14.53
C ILE A 122 6.89 -21.11 15.41
N ALA A 123 7.51 -21.24 16.57
CA ALA A 123 7.83 -20.08 17.40
C ALA A 123 9.01 -19.32 16.81
N HIS A 124 8.77 -18.10 16.35
CA HIS A 124 9.81 -17.19 15.85
C HIS A 124 10.39 -16.35 16.98
N ASN A 125 11.71 -16.16 16.99
CA ASN A 125 12.36 -15.17 17.86
C ASN A 125 12.43 -13.82 17.12
N ILE A 126 11.31 -13.09 17.10
CA ILE A 126 11.17 -11.81 16.39
C ILE A 126 11.50 -10.65 17.36
N HIS A 127 12.44 -9.79 16.95
CA HIS A 127 12.75 -8.58 17.71
C HIS A 127 11.49 -7.69 17.86
N SER A 128 11.32 -7.10 19.06
CA SER A 128 10.14 -6.29 19.41
C SER A 128 9.85 -5.15 18.41
N ASP A 129 10.90 -4.55 17.86
CA ASP A 129 10.78 -3.38 16.98
C ASP A 129 10.55 -3.74 15.51
N LEU A 130 10.76 -5.01 15.12
CA LEU A 130 10.54 -5.41 13.71
C LEU A 130 9.06 -5.28 13.36
N ALA A 131 8.76 -4.44 12.38
CA ALA A 131 7.40 -4.18 11.94
C ALA A 131 7.08 -4.82 10.59
N LEU A 132 8.05 -4.89 9.68
CA LEU A 132 7.80 -5.18 8.28
C LEU A 132 9.03 -5.79 7.61
N LEU A 133 8.79 -6.74 6.72
CA LEU A 133 9.77 -7.33 5.81
C LEU A 133 9.39 -7.03 4.37
N LEU A 134 10.32 -6.43 3.61
CA LEU A 134 10.14 -6.12 2.20
C LEU A 134 11.14 -6.86 1.34
N THR A 135 10.69 -7.35 0.20
CA THR A 135 11.57 -7.88 -0.84
C THR A 135 12.28 -6.72 -1.55
N THR A 136 13.53 -6.94 -1.96
CA THR A 136 14.23 -6.00 -2.83
C THR A 136 14.23 -6.51 -4.25
N SER A 137 14.27 -5.61 -5.23
CA SER A 137 14.40 -5.93 -6.66
C SER A 137 15.77 -6.54 -7.04
N GLY A 138 16.48 -7.13 -6.07
CA GLY A 138 17.84 -7.62 -6.23
C GLY A 138 18.00 -8.74 -7.27
N SER A 139 18.83 -8.49 -8.26
CA SER A 139 19.20 -9.37 -9.38
C SER A 139 20.00 -10.63 -8.98
N THR A 140 20.20 -10.91 -7.69
CA THR A 140 21.20 -11.89 -7.22
C THR A 140 20.64 -13.25 -6.79
N GLY A 141 19.37 -13.55 -7.11
CA GLY A 141 18.80 -14.90 -6.85
C GLY A 141 18.72 -15.33 -5.36
N SER A 142 19.20 -14.51 -4.43
CA SER A 142 19.06 -14.74 -2.99
C SER A 142 17.94 -13.89 -2.42
N PRO A 143 16.94 -14.47 -1.73
CA PRO A 143 15.81 -13.76 -1.18
C PRO A 143 16.22 -12.96 0.07
N LYS A 144 16.92 -11.84 -0.14
CA LYS A 144 17.24 -10.92 0.95
C LYS A 144 16.05 -10.01 1.21
N LEU A 145 15.70 -9.87 2.48
CA LEU A 145 14.63 -8.99 2.92
C LEU A 145 15.21 -7.77 3.64
N VAL A 146 14.61 -6.61 3.36
CA VAL A 146 14.83 -5.40 4.17
C VAL A 146 13.92 -5.46 5.38
N ARG A 147 14.50 -5.22 6.55
CA ARG A 147 13.80 -5.15 7.84
C ARG A 147 13.50 -3.70 8.16
N GLN A 148 12.25 -3.39 8.42
CA GLN A 148 11.83 -2.07 8.87
C GLN A 148 11.20 -2.16 10.26
N SER A 149 11.56 -1.20 11.12
CA SER A 149 10.97 -1.08 12.44
C SER A 149 9.69 -0.26 12.42
N TYR A 150 8.88 -0.36 13.49
CA TYR A 150 7.71 0.51 13.69
C TYR A 150 8.10 1.99 13.64
N THR A 151 9.22 2.37 14.22
CA THR A 151 9.72 3.75 14.16
C THR A 151 10.07 4.17 12.73
N ASN A 152 10.67 3.28 11.92
CA ASN A 152 11.00 3.61 10.53
C ASN A 152 9.74 3.92 9.72
N ILE A 153 8.74 3.02 9.75
CA ILE A 153 7.52 3.21 8.95
C ILE A 153 6.70 4.40 9.43
N GLN A 154 6.61 4.63 10.74
CA GLN A 154 5.91 5.78 11.32
C GLN A 154 6.57 7.11 10.98
N SER A 155 7.90 7.23 11.16
CA SER A 155 8.62 8.47 10.87
C SER A 155 8.62 8.80 9.38
N ASN A 156 8.69 7.78 8.52
CA ASN A 156 8.57 7.96 7.08
C ASN A 156 7.18 8.46 6.69
N ALA A 157 6.09 7.82 7.19
CA ALA A 157 4.72 8.24 6.95
C ALA A 157 4.49 9.69 7.39
N ALA A 158 4.94 10.05 8.60
CA ALA A 158 4.81 11.41 9.14
C ALA A 158 5.57 12.45 8.31
N SER A 159 6.80 12.15 7.90
CA SER A 159 7.61 13.05 7.07
C SER A 159 6.99 13.30 5.70
N ILE A 160 6.47 12.24 5.06
CA ILE A 160 5.78 12.36 3.77
C ILE A 160 4.48 13.15 3.92
N ALA A 161 3.66 12.83 4.92
CA ALA A 161 2.41 13.53 5.18
C ALA A 161 2.63 15.03 5.39
N GLN A 162 3.64 15.40 6.20
CA GLN A 162 4.01 16.79 6.44
C GLN A 162 4.49 17.50 5.16
N TYR A 163 5.40 16.86 4.41
CA TYR A 163 5.99 17.45 3.21
C TYR A 163 4.97 17.65 2.09
N LEU A 164 4.12 16.64 1.87
CA LEU A 164 3.06 16.69 0.86
C LEU A 164 1.84 17.47 1.33
N LYS A 165 1.75 17.80 2.63
CA LYS A 165 0.60 18.47 3.27
C LYS A 165 -0.69 17.63 3.12
N ILE A 166 -0.57 16.33 3.36
CA ILE A 166 -1.70 15.40 3.27
C ILE A 166 -2.70 15.71 4.38
N THR A 167 -3.97 15.65 4.04
CA THR A 167 -5.12 15.88 4.94
C THR A 167 -6.13 14.74 4.80
N ALA A 168 -7.12 14.71 5.67
CA ALA A 168 -8.22 13.74 5.59
C ALA A 168 -9.12 13.88 4.35
N GLN A 169 -8.99 14.97 3.60
CA GLN A 169 -9.71 15.22 2.34
C GLN A 169 -8.96 14.69 1.10
N ASP A 170 -7.73 14.24 1.27
CA ASP A 170 -6.97 13.69 0.15
C ASP A 170 -7.49 12.29 -0.22
N HIS A 171 -7.51 12.01 -1.53
CA HIS A 171 -7.98 10.75 -2.09
C HIS A 171 -7.02 10.30 -3.20
N PRO A 172 -5.88 9.67 -2.86
CA PRO A 172 -4.98 9.11 -3.85
C PRO A 172 -5.58 7.88 -4.54
N ILE A 173 -5.15 7.63 -5.78
CA ILE A 173 -5.39 6.35 -6.44
C ILE A 173 -4.11 5.51 -6.43
N SER A 174 -4.22 4.21 -6.11
CA SER A 174 -3.08 3.30 -6.15
C SER A 174 -2.66 3.04 -7.60
N SER A 175 -1.55 3.61 -8.00
CA SER A 175 -0.90 3.42 -9.31
C SER A 175 0.44 2.70 -9.19
N LEU A 176 0.77 2.26 -7.99
CA LEU A 176 2.01 1.58 -7.62
C LEU A 176 1.69 0.35 -6.78
N PRO A 177 2.42 -0.76 -6.96
CA PRO A 177 2.21 -1.97 -6.16
C PRO A 177 2.47 -1.72 -4.67
N MET A 178 1.58 -2.23 -3.80
CA MET A 178 1.71 -2.04 -2.36
C MET A 178 2.88 -2.83 -1.72
N HIS A 179 3.39 -3.88 -2.37
CA HIS A 179 4.61 -4.58 -1.94
C HIS A 179 5.88 -3.77 -2.20
N TYR A 180 5.79 -2.70 -2.97
CA TYR A 180 6.89 -1.80 -3.29
C TYR A 180 6.89 -0.60 -2.34
N THR A 181 8.06 -0.23 -1.83
CA THR A 181 8.22 0.80 -0.79
C THR A 181 7.50 2.11 -1.10
N PHE A 182 7.53 2.56 -2.36
CA PHE A 182 6.86 3.81 -2.73
C PHE A 182 5.34 3.68 -2.68
N GLY A 183 4.75 2.61 -3.25
CA GLY A 183 3.31 2.35 -3.15
C GLY A 183 2.86 2.23 -1.70
N LEU A 184 3.60 1.46 -0.88
CA LEU A 184 3.31 1.32 0.53
C LEU A 184 3.39 2.63 1.30
N SER A 185 4.31 3.55 0.92
CA SER A 185 4.44 4.85 1.57
C SER A 185 3.24 5.77 1.29
N VAL A 186 2.56 5.61 0.15
CA VAL A 186 1.29 6.30 -0.14
C VAL A 186 0.24 5.84 0.87
N ILE A 187 0.03 4.51 1.01
CA ILE A 187 -0.91 3.95 2.00
C ILE A 187 -0.61 4.51 3.39
N ASN A 188 0.62 4.34 3.88
CA ASN A 188 0.98 4.70 5.25
C ASN A 188 0.77 6.19 5.55
N SER A 189 1.17 7.08 4.62
CA SER A 189 1.07 8.53 4.83
C SER A 189 -0.37 9.04 4.77
N HIS A 190 -1.24 8.43 3.95
CA HIS A 190 -2.64 8.81 3.86
C HIS A 190 -3.46 8.25 5.03
N VAL A 191 -3.20 6.98 5.43
CA VAL A 191 -3.82 6.38 6.63
C VAL A 191 -3.50 7.21 7.88
N LEU A 192 -2.26 7.69 8.04
CA LEU A 192 -1.88 8.55 9.16
C LEU A 192 -2.75 9.81 9.26
N CYS A 193 -3.18 10.34 8.14
CA CYS A 193 -3.97 11.60 8.06
C CYS A 193 -5.48 11.37 8.06
N GLY A 194 -5.97 10.14 8.16
CA GLY A 194 -7.40 9.84 8.09
C GLY A 194 -7.99 10.00 6.69
N ALA A 195 -7.15 9.97 5.66
CA ALA A 195 -7.52 10.08 4.24
C ALA A 195 -8.07 8.76 3.70
N CYS A 196 -8.80 8.85 2.58
CA CYS A 196 -9.29 7.68 1.84
C CYS A 196 -8.32 7.36 0.71
N GLU A 197 -8.02 6.07 0.45
CA GLU A 197 -7.25 5.67 -0.74
C GLU A 197 -8.09 4.77 -1.66
N CYS A 198 -8.08 5.06 -2.96
CA CYS A 198 -8.68 4.22 -3.96
C CYS A 198 -7.69 3.16 -4.43
N LEU A 199 -8.00 1.89 -4.17
CA LEU A 199 -7.19 0.73 -4.52
C LEU A 199 -7.72 0.08 -5.80
N THR A 200 -6.88 0.00 -6.82
CA THR A 200 -7.23 -0.62 -8.11
C THR A 200 -6.04 -1.33 -8.71
N GLU A 201 -6.29 -2.37 -9.47
CA GLU A 201 -5.30 -3.05 -10.32
C GLU A 201 -5.27 -2.46 -11.74
N ALA A 202 -6.21 -1.57 -12.06
CA ALA A 202 -6.21 -0.85 -13.33
C ALA A 202 -4.98 0.07 -13.43
N THR A 203 -4.38 0.12 -14.60
CA THR A 203 -3.20 0.92 -14.91
C THR A 203 -3.56 2.21 -15.65
N VAL A 204 -2.61 3.12 -15.78
CA VAL A 204 -2.80 4.37 -16.56
C VAL A 204 -3.14 4.13 -18.03
N PHE A 205 -3.04 2.91 -18.53
CA PHE A 205 -3.46 2.55 -19.90
C PHE A 205 -4.91 2.09 -19.97
N ASP A 206 -5.54 1.79 -18.85
CA ASP A 206 -6.88 1.26 -18.78
C ASP A 206 -7.91 2.38 -18.69
N LYS A 207 -8.97 2.28 -19.46
CA LYS A 207 -10.08 3.25 -19.41
C LYS A 207 -10.71 3.30 -18.02
N GLU A 208 -10.74 2.18 -17.31
CA GLU A 208 -11.26 2.07 -15.96
C GLU A 208 -10.52 2.99 -14.99
N PHE A 209 -9.18 3.04 -15.05
CA PHE A 209 -8.37 3.93 -14.22
C PHE A 209 -8.83 5.40 -14.34
N TRP A 210 -9.07 5.86 -15.56
CA TRP A 210 -9.48 7.25 -15.80
C TRP A 210 -10.94 7.51 -15.42
N ASN A 211 -11.82 6.51 -15.58
CA ASN A 211 -13.18 6.59 -15.08
C ASN A 211 -13.20 6.75 -13.56
N ILE A 212 -12.37 6.00 -12.83
CA ILE A 212 -12.19 6.15 -11.38
C ILE A 212 -11.67 7.56 -11.06
N CYS A 213 -10.64 8.04 -11.75
CA CYS A 213 -10.09 9.36 -11.52
C CYS A 213 -11.12 10.50 -11.66
N GLN A 214 -12.10 10.33 -12.55
CA GLN A 214 -13.16 11.32 -12.77
C GLN A 214 -14.32 11.18 -11.77
N ASN A 215 -14.76 9.94 -11.49
CA ASN A 215 -15.97 9.69 -10.72
C ASN A 215 -15.73 9.71 -9.21
N ASP A 216 -14.56 9.25 -8.74
CA ASP A 216 -14.22 9.12 -7.32
C ASP A 216 -13.44 10.33 -6.78
N GLU A 217 -13.41 11.43 -7.54
CA GLU A 217 -12.79 12.68 -7.09
C GLU A 217 -11.32 12.53 -6.65
N ILE A 218 -10.53 11.75 -7.40
CA ILE A 218 -9.12 11.49 -7.08
C ILE A 218 -8.31 12.77 -7.01
N THR A 219 -7.59 12.97 -5.91
CA THR A 219 -6.80 14.18 -5.64
C THR A 219 -5.33 14.05 -5.98
N SER A 220 -4.79 12.82 -6.00
CA SER A 220 -3.36 12.62 -6.31
C SER A 220 -3.06 11.32 -7.04
N ILE A 221 -1.99 11.38 -7.87
CA ILE A 221 -1.40 10.24 -8.58
C ILE A 221 0.09 10.18 -8.26
N ALA A 222 0.55 9.02 -7.81
CA ALA A 222 1.96 8.72 -7.61
C ALA A 222 2.50 7.87 -8.76
N GLY A 223 3.74 8.07 -9.18
CA GLY A 223 4.31 7.29 -10.27
C GLY A 223 5.85 7.27 -10.32
N VAL A 224 6.38 6.21 -10.91
CA VAL A 224 7.79 6.10 -11.26
C VAL A 224 8.05 6.82 -12.60
N PRO A 225 9.33 7.06 -13.02
CA PRO A 225 9.62 7.74 -14.28
C PRO A 225 8.85 7.19 -15.47
N PHE A 226 8.77 5.85 -15.59
CA PHE A 226 8.03 5.20 -16.67
C PHE A 226 6.53 5.56 -16.67
N THR A 227 5.91 5.68 -15.50
CA THR A 227 4.52 6.13 -15.40
C THR A 227 4.33 7.51 -16.01
N TYR A 228 5.22 8.45 -15.71
CA TYR A 228 5.15 9.82 -16.25
C TYR A 228 5.43 9.89 -17.76
N GLU A 229 6.29 9.03 -18.28
CA GLU A 229 6.48 8.88 -19.73
C GLU A 229 5.19 8.36 -20.40
N CYS A 230 4.53 7.38 -19.78
CA CYS A 230 3.26 6.85 -20.26
C CYS A 230 2.14 7.89 -20.20
N LEU A 231 1.99 8.60 -19.08
CA LEU A 231 1.03 9.70 -18.92
C LEU A 231 1.17 10.74 -20.02
N LYS A 232 2.42 11.12 -20.37
CA LYS A 232 2.67 12.04 -21.49
C LYS A 232 2.19 11.46 -22.83
N ARG A 233 2.48 10.17 -23.09
CA ARG A 233 2.11 9.52 -24.38
C ARG A 233 0.61 9.42 -24.57
N ILE A 234 -0.16 9.19 -23.52
CA ILE A 234 -1.62 9.11 -23.59
C ILE A 234 -2.33 10.47 -23.57
N GLY A 235 -1.56 11.57 -23.51
CA GLY A 235 -2.12 12.94 -23.55
C GLY A 235 -2.71 13.40 -22.21
N PHE A 236 -2.23 12.90 -21.07
CA PHE A 236 -2.70 13.23 -19.73
C PHE A 236 -2.85 14.74 -19.48
N MET A 237 -1.94 15.56 -19.99
CA MET A 237 -1.97 17.02 -19.79
C MET A 237 -3.17 17.72 -20.47
N ALA A 238 -3.91 17.02 -21.34
CA ALA A 238 -5.13 17.52 -21.98
C ALA A 238 -6.42 16.94 -21.34
N MET A 239 -6.30 16.06 -20.34
CA MET A 239 -7.44 15.48 -19.64
C MET A 239 -8.06 16.47 -18.67
N ASP A 240 -9.37 16.47 -18.56
CA ASP A 240 -10.11 17.23 -17.55
C ASP A 240 -10.19 16.43 -16.26
N LEU A 241 -9.33 16.80 -15.28
CA LEU A 241 -9.25 16.18 -13.97
C LEU A 241 -9.24 17.31 -12.90
N PRO A 242 -10.38 17.94 -12.64
CA PRO A 242 -10.46 19.15 -11.80
C PRO A 242 -10.10 18.88 -10.33
N LYS A 243 -10.34 17.67 -9.82
CA LYS A 243 -10.02 17.30 -8.43
C LYS A 243 -8.55 16.89 -8.23
N LEU A 244 -7.86 16.51 -9.28
CA LEU A 244 -6.44 16.17 -9.20
C LEU A 244 -5.62 17.42 -8.89
N THR A 245 -4.99 17.46 -7.72
CA THR A 245 -4.20 18.59 -7.23
C THR A 245 -2.71 18.26 -7.08
N LEU A 246 -2.36 16.96 -6.99
CA LEU A 246 -1.01 16.53 -6.68
C LEU A 246 -0.56 15.39 -7.58
N MET A 247 0.63 15.56 -8.14
CA MET A 247 1.36 14.52 -8.89
C MET A 247 2.70 14.27 -8.19
N ILE A 248 3.00 13.00 -7.88
CA ILE A 248 4.19 12.61 -7.10
C ILE A 248 5.05 11.67 -7.94
N GLN A 249 6.30 12.04 -8.15
CA GLN A 249 7.27 11.20 -8.83
C GLN A 249 8.39 10.76 -7.87
N ALA A 250 8.69 9.47 -7.86
CA ALA A 250 9.86 8.90 -7.18
C ALA A 250 10.27 7.57 -7.82
N GLY A 251 11.22 6.85 -7.22
CA GLY A 251 11.60 5.49 -7.65
C GLY A 251 12.52 5.46 -8.88
N GLY A 252 13.15 6.58 -9.24
CA GLY A 252 14.10 6.67 -10.32
C GLY A 252 14.24 8.09 -10.86
N HIS A 253 15.20 8.26 -11.78
CA HIS A 253 15.49 9.55 -12.39
C HIS A 253 14.54 9.82 -13.57
N LEU A 254 13.66 10.80 -13.43
CA LEU A 254 12.87 11.37 -14.53
C LEU A 254 13.74 12.35 -15.33
N SER A 255 13.70 12.30 -16.66
CA SER A 255 14.51 13.21 -17.48
C SER A 255 14.19 14.68 -17.17
N THR A 256 15.22 15.53 -17.14
CA THR A 256 15.08 16.97 -16.87
C THR A 256 14.08 17.66 -17.79
N ARG A 257 14.00 17.22 -19.04
CA ARG A 257 13.02 17.74 -20.01
C ARG A 257 11.60 17.43 -19.54
N LEU A 258 11.34 16.20 -19.17
CA LEU A 258 9.99 15.78 -18.75
C LEU A 258 9.60 16.39 -17.40
N GLN A 259 10.56 16.54 -16.48
CA GLN A 259 10.33 17.28 -15.23
C GLN A 259 9.87 18.72 -15.50
N LYS A 260 10.54 19.42 -16.42
CA LYS A 260 10.16 20.80 -16.79
C LYS A 260 8.75 20.87 -17.38
N GLU A 261 8.43 19.94 -18.29
CA GLU A 261 7.09 19.88 -18.90
C GLU A 261 5.99 19.68 -17.84
N TYR A 262 6.20 18.78 -16.86
CA TYR A 262 5.23 18.56 -15.77
C TYR A 262 5.18 19.74 -14.79
N LEU A 263 6.28 20.41 -14.51
CA LEU A 263 6.29 21.62 -13.69
C LEU A 263 5.53 22.76 -14.37
N GLU A 264 5.71 22.96 -15.67
CA GLU A 264 4.99 23.97 -16.45
C GLU A 264 3.49 23.66 -16.51
N PHE A 265 3.13 22.39 -16.71
CA PHE A 265 1.75 21.93 -16.67
C PHE A 265 1.12 22.18 -15.28
N ALA A 266 1.80 21.76 -14.22
CA ALA A 266 1.35 21.95 -12.86
C ALA A 266 1.12 23.44 -12.53
N HIS A 267 2.06 24.30 -12.93
CA HIS A 267 1.94 25.76 -12.73
C HIS A 267 0.72 26.35 -13.48
N LYS A 268 0.52 25.94 -14.75
CA LYS A 268 -0.60 26.43 -15.56
C LYS A 268 -1.97 26.00 -15.05
N THR A 269 -2.05 24.85 -14.38
CA THR A 269 -3.30 24.24 -13.90
C THR A 269 -3.48 24.35 -12.40
N GLU A 270 -2.66 25.15 -11.71
CA GLU A 270 -2.65 25.33 -10.25
C GLU A 270 -2.54 24.00 -9.46
N LYS A 271 -1.86 23.02 -10.06
CA LYS A 271 -1.57 21.72 -9.45
C LYS A 271 -0.15 21.71 -8.89
N ARG A 272 0.18 20.68 -8.12
CA ARG A 272 1.54 20.45 -7.61
C ARG A 272 2.16 19.26 -8.33
N PHE A 273 3.41 19.40 -8.76
CA PHE A 273 4.25 18.29 -9.21
C PHE A 273 5.47 18.21 -8.30
N ILE A 274 5.64 17.09 -7.61
CA ILE A 274 6.66 16.90 -6.59
C ILE A 274 7.53 15.70 -6.96
N VAL A 275 8.84 15.91 -6.99
CA VAL A 275 9.83 14.85 -7.18
C VAL A 275 10.42 14.51 -5.82
N MET A 276 10.34 13.24 -5.44
CA MET A 276 10.89 12.73 -4.18
C MET A 276 12.01 11.73 -4.46
N TYR A 277 12.88 11.54 -3.49
CA TYR A 277 13.90 10.51 -3.45
C TYR A 277 13.71 9.60 -2.25
N GLY A 278 13.86 8.29 -2.45
CA GLY A 278 13.82 7.29 -1.39
C GLY A 278 14.31 5.94 -1.89
N GLN A 279 14.61 5.07 -0.94
CA GLN A 279 14.90 3.64 -1.17
C GLN A 279 14.31 2.82 -0.02
N THR A 280 14.19 1.51 -0.29
CA THR A 280 13.70 0.52 0.67
C THR A 280 14.62 0.40 1.87
#